data_b2c3916d6de541c4fe34cf4e80a0fb6f
#
_entry.id   b2c3916d6de541c4fe34cf4e80a0fb6f
#
_cell.length_a   1.000
_cell.length_b   1.000
_cell.length_c   1.000
_cell.angle_alpha   90.00
_cell.angle_beta   90.00
_cell.angle_gamma   90.00
#
_symmetry.space_group_name_H-M   'P 1'
#
loop_
_entity.id
_entity.type
_entity.pdbx_description
1 polymer ?
#
loop_
_entity_poly.entity_id
_entity_poly.type
_entity_poly.pdbx_seq_one_letter_code
_entity_poly.pdbx_strand_id
1 'polypeptide(L)'
;MEHNKIISPDFENGTFAGVRICIGDEDFVIAPKNYQNGKWMTWYDAMNTLKYNSLDTFNYRQICLTMAYRKEIDKVLEDNGGDCLDDWYWTCTENSVGSAFSYYGYNGSLEIISKLDVCSVRPIKNLKEE
;
A
#
# COMPACT_ATOMS: atom_id res chain seq x y z
N MET A 1 9.24 -18.53 4.01
CA MET A 1 8.19 -17.53 4.23
C MET A 1 6.95 -17.83 3.43
N GLU A 2 5.82 -17.76 4.04
CA GLU A 2 4.57 -18.07 3.37
C GLU A 2 3.75 -16.82 3.15
N HIS A 3 3.02 -16.82 2.05
CA HIS A 3 2.08 -15.76 1.72
C HIS A 3 0.71 -16.39 1.61
N ASN A 4 -0.22 -15.91 2.41
CA ASN A 4 -1.60 -16.35 2.29
C ASN A 4 -2.29 -15.53 1.21
N LYS A 5 -2.96 -16.23 0.29
CA LYS A 5 -3.60 -15.62 -0.86
C LYS A 5 -5.09 -15.67 -0.66
N ILE A 6 -5.58 -14.72 0.06
CA ILE A 6 -7.01 -14.66 0.34
C ILE A 6 -7.56 -13.39 -0.27
N ILE A 7 -8.54 -13.53 -1.12
CA ILE A 7 -9.26 -12.39 -1.65
C ILE A 7 -10.34 -12.03 -0.65
N SER A 8 -10.36 -10.79 -0.26
CA SER A 8 -11.37 -10.29 0.67
C SER A 8 -12.23 -9.28 -0.07
N PRO A 9 -13.21 -9.77 -0.83
CA PRO A 9 -13.99 -8.88 -1.69
C PRO A 9 -14.89 -7.94 -0.93
N ASP A 10 -15.22 -8.28 0.30
CA ASP A 10 -16.15 -7.50 1.08
C ASP A 10 -15.56 -7.18 2.44
N PHE A 11 -14.75 -6.15 2.45
CA PHE A 11 -14.19 -5.65 3.66
C PHE A 11 -15.05 -4.53 4.14
N GLU A 12 -15.49 -4.60 5.34
CA GLU A 12 -16.18 -3.47 5.92
C GLU A 12 -17.35 -3.03 5.09
N ASN A 13 -18.29 -3.90 4.92
CA ASN A 13 -19.55 -3.61 4.24
C ASN A 13 -19.40 -3.43 2.75
N GLY A 14 -18.41 -4.07 2.17
CA GLY A 14 -18.25 -4.02 0.73
C GLY A 14 -17.62 -2.74 0.22
N THR A 15 -17.11 -1.92 1.10
CA THR A 15 -16.48 -0.68 0.67
C THR A 15 -15.01 -0.85 0.33
N PHE A 16 -14.41 -1.97 0.66
CA PHE A 16 -13.02 -2.22 0.42
C PHE A 16 -12.82 -3.66 -0.02
N ALA A 17 -12.15 -3.84 -1.12
CA ALA A 17 -11.80 -5.16 -1.64
C ALA A 17 -10.32 -5.17 -1.94
N GLY A 18 -9.70 -6.34 -1.85
CA GLY A 18 -8.29 -6.44 -2.12
C GLY A 18 -7.78 -7.84 -1.92
N VAL A 19 -6.45 -7.96 -1.92
CA VAL A 19 -5.79 -9.25 -1.77
C VAL A 19 -5.02 -9.25 -0.46
N ARG A 20 -5.26 -10.27 0.34
CA ARG A 20 -4.61 -10.41 1.64
C ARG A 20 -3.20 -10.96 1.48
N ILE A 21 -2.27 -10.33 2.15
CA ILE A 21 -0.86 -10.71 2.18
C ILE A 21 -0.46 -10.96 3.62
N CYS A 22 0.13 -12.13 3.87
CA CYS A 22 0.74 -12.43 5.16
C CYS A 22 2.23 -12.63 4.91
N ILE A 23 3.05 -11.81 5.53
CA ILE A 23 4.49 -11.85 5.29
C ILE A 23 5.20 -11.47 6.58
N GLY A 24 6.07 -12.36 7.06
CA GLY A 24 6.67 -12.17 8.37
C GLY A 24 5.58 -12.17 9.43
N ASP A 25 5.56 -11.12 10.24
CA ASP A 25 4.53 -10.93 11.24
C ASP A 25 3.51 -9.87 10.80
N GLU A 26 3.51 -9.52 9.53
CA GLU A 26 2.56 -8.55 8.98
C GLU A 26 1.42 -9.25 8.29
N ASP A 27 0.22 -8.69 8.41
CA ASP A 27 -0.99 -9.26 7.84
C ASP A 27 -1.88 -8.09 7.40
N PHE A 28 -2.03 -7.92 6.09
CA PHE A 28 -2.78 -6.79 5.57
C PHE A 28 -3.37 -7.11 4.21
N VAL A 29 -4.35 -6.30 3.80
CA VAL A 29 -5.01 -6.43 2.50
C VAL A 29 -4.61 -5.24 1.65
N ILE A 30 -4.20 -5.51 0.41
CA ILE A 30 -3.80 -4.47 -0.53
C ILE A 30 -4.95 -4.20 -1.49
N ALA A 31 -5.37 -2.93 -1.57
CA ALA A 31 -6.45 -2.51 -2.45
C ALA A 31 -6.01 -2.50 -3.91
N PRO A 32 -6.96 -2.46 -4.86
CA PRO A 32 -6.63 -2.25 -6.27
C PRO A 32 -5.97 -0.89 -6.51
N LYS A 33 -5.25 -0.77 -7.61
CA LYS A 33 -4.49 0.46 -7.88
C LYS A 33 -5.35 1.64 -8.31
N ASN A 34 -6.60 1.40 -8.64
CA ASN A 34 -7.48 2.48 -9.10
C ASN A 34 -8.25 3.16 -7.97
N TYR A 35 -7.81 2.97 -6.74
CA TYR A 35 -8.41 3.68 -5.61
C TYR A 35 -8.39 5.19 -5.90
N GLN A 36 -9.52 5.86 -5.64
CA GLN A 36 -9.67 7.28 -5.95
C GLN A 36 -9.32 7.58 -7.42
N ASN A 37 -9.63 6.62 -8.31
CA ASN A 37 -9.36 6.71 -9.74
C ASN A 37 -7.87 6.87 -10.06
N GLY A 38 -7.01 6.37 -9.18
CA GLY A 38 -5.57 6.45 -9.37
C GLY A 38 -5.02 7.87 -9.27
N LYS A 39 -5.74 8.75 -8.62
CA LYS A 39 -5.35 10.16 -8.53
C LYS A 39 -4.05 10.31 -7.73
N TRP A 40 -3.16 11.14 -8.24
CA TRP A 40 -1.94 11.51 -7.55
C TRP A 40 -2.22 12.72 -6.66
N MET A 41 -1.68 12.72 -5.48
CA MET A 41 -1.93 13.77 -4.51
C MET A 41 -0.72 13.97 -3.60
N THR A 42 -0.71 15.10 -2.87
CA THR A 42 0.36 15.36 -1.91
C THR A 42 0.25 14.37 -0.75
N TRP A 43 1.33 14.26 0.03
CA TRP A 43 1.31 13.39 1.20
C TRP A 43 0.21 13.77 2.18
N TYR A 44 0.01 15.08 2.36
CA TYR A 44 -1.02 15.55 3.29
C TYR A 44 -2.42 15.14 2.85
N ASP A 45 -2.72 15.32 1.58
CA ASP A 45 -4.02 14.94 1.04
C ASP A 45 -4.19 13.41 1.09
N ALA A 46 -3.11 12.68 0.79
CA ALA A 46 -3.16 11.23 0.82
C ALA A 46 -3.47 10.71 2.22
N MET A 47 -2.78 11.22 3.22
CA MET A 47 -3.00 10.76 4.60
C MET A 47 -4.39 11.15 5.10
N ASN A 48 -4.86 12.35 4.74
CA ASN A 48 -6.20 12.78 5.12
C ASN A 48 -7.29 11.92 4.47
N THR A 49 -7.12 11.61 3.18
CA THR A 49 -8.09 10.78 2.46
C THR A 49 -8.16 9.38 3.06
N LEU A 50 -7.00 8.79 3.34
CA LEU A 50 -6.95 7.47 3.94
C LEU A 50 -7.62 7.47 5.31
N LYS A 51 -7.28 8.44 6.14
CA LYS A 51 -7.84 8.54 7.48
C LYS A 51 -9.35 8.71 7.42
N TYR A 52 -9.84 9.53 6.51
CA TYR A 52 -11.27 9.77 6.36
C TYR A 52 -12.02 8.46 6.03
N ASN A 53 -11.37 7.57 5.30
CA ASN A 53 -11.95 6.29 4.90
C ASN A 53 -11.55 5.13 5.82
N SER A 54 -10.92 5.43 6.94
CA SER A 54 -10.46 4.43 7.92
C SER A 54 -9.51 3.42 7.30
N LEU A 55 -8.63 3.90 6.43
CA LEU A 55 -7.65 3.07 5.74
C LEU A 55 -6.25 3.54 6.05
N ASP A 56 -5.28 2.69 5.73
CA ASP A 56 -3.86 3.00 5.84
C ASP A 56 -3.19 2.79 4.51
N THR A 57 -1.90 3.10 4.44
CA THR A 57 -1.04 2.63 3.38
C THR A 57 0.21 2.05 4.03
N PHE A 58 1.15 1.59 3.22
CA PHE A 58 2.34 0.92 3.73
C PHE A 58 3.12 1.81 4.69
N ASN A 59 3.51 1.25 5.85
CA ASN A 59 4.49 1.89 6.70
C ASN A 59 5.89 1.42 6.25
N TYR A 60 6.93 1.97 6.89
CA TYR A 60 8.30 1.67 6.50
C TYR A 60 8.61 0.17 6.56
N ARG A 61 8.18 -0.50 7.64
CA ARG A 61 8.42 -1.94 7.78
C ARG A 61 7.74 -2.73 6.68
N GLN A 62 6.47 -2.41 6.42
CA GLN A 62 5.71 -3.12 5.39
C GLN A 62 6.29 -2.92 4.00
N ILE A 63 6.74 -1.69 3.69
CA ILE A 63 7.29 -1.43 2.37
C ILE A 63 8.65 -2.11 2.21
N CYS A 64 9.45 -2.19 3.27
CA CYS A 64 10.73 -2.91 3.21
C CYS A 64 10.51 -4.40 2.97
N LEU A 65 9.51 -5.00 3.61
CA LEU A 65 9.16 -6.38 3.36
C LEU A 65 8.64 -6.56 1.94
N THR A 66 7.85 -5.62 1.46
CA THR A 66 7.33 -5.65 0.10
C THR A 66 8.47 -5.60 -0.91
N MET A 67 9.46 -4.76 -0.67
CA MET A 67 10.62 -4.67 -1.55
C MET A 67 11.39 -5.99 -1.58
N ALA A 68 11.56 -6.61 -0.42
CA ALA A 68 12.32 -7.86 -0.31
C ALA A 68 11.61 -9.01 -1.04
N TYR A 69 10.29 -9.02 -1.06
CA TYR A 69 9.49 -10.10 -1.63
C TYR A 69 8.58 -9.62 -2.76
N ARG A 70 9.04 -8.63 -3.50
CA ARG A 70 8.22 -7.95 -4.52
C ARG A 70 7.67 -8.92 -5.57
N LYS A 71 8.51 -9.83 -6.06
CA LYS A 71 8.07 -10.76 -7.10
C LYS A 71 6.96 -11.67 -6.61
N GLU A 72 7.12 -12.20 -5.41
CA GLU A 72 6.13 -13.09 -4.82
C GLU A 72 4.83 -12.36 -4.55
N ILE A 73 4.93 -11.12 -4.05
CA ILE A 73 3.75 -10.32 -3.75
C ILE A 73 3.01 -9.98 -5.04
N ASP A 74 3.72 -9.55 -6.08
CA ASP A 74 3.08 -9.25 -7.36
C ASP A 74 2.37 -10.48 -7.92
N LYS A 75 2.99 -11.65 -7.80
CA LYS A 75 2.37 -12.88 -8.29
C LYS A 75 1.09 -13.19 -7.51
N VAL A 76 1.12 -13.03 -6.19
CA VAL A 76 -0.07 -13.25 -5.37
C VAL A 76 -1.17 -12.27 -5.76
N LEU A 77 -0.81 -11.00 -5.98
CA LEU A 77 -1.77 -10.00 -6.39
C LEU A 77 -2.41 -10.38 -7.73
N GLU A 78 -1.59 -10.71 -8.72
CA GLU A 78 -2.10 -11.05 -10.04
C GLU A 78 -2.93 -12.32 -10.04
N ASP A 79 -2.48 -13.35 -9.33
CA ASP A 79 -3.19 -14.63 -9.26
C ASP A 79 -4.57 -14.48 -8.62
N ASN A 80 -4.78 -13.42 -7.86
CA ASN A 80 -6.03 -13.21 -7.13
C ASN A 80 -6.82 -12.00 -7.65
N GLY A 81 -6.53 -11.56 -8.87
CA GLY A 81 -7.29 -10.49 -9.49
C GLY A 81 -6.93 -9.09 -9.04
N GLY A 82 -5.84 -8.95 -8.32
CA GLY A 82 -5.35 -7.64 -7.90
C GLY A 82 -4.36 -7.07 -8.90
N ASP A 83 -3.88 -5.87 -8.60
CA ASP A 83 -2.95 -5.15 -9.48
C ASP A 83 -1.56 -5.14 -8.89
N CYS A 84 -0.55 -5.26 -9.74
CA CYS A 84 0.85 -5.17 -9.33
C CYS A 84 1.16 -3.80 -8.74
N LEU A 85 2.25 -3.72 -7.99
CA LEU A 85 2.71 -2.47 -7.39
C LEU A 85 3.62 -1.75 -8.38
N ASP A 86 3.04 -1.23 -9.45
CA ASP A 86 3.78 -0.70 -10.59
C ASP A 86 3.68 0.82 -10.77
N ASP A 87 3.34 1.54 -9.70
CA ASP A 87 3.26 2.98 -9.75
C ASP A 87 4.12 3.58 -8.64
N TRP A 88 4.05 4.87 -8.44
CA TRP A 88 4.79 5.58 -7.41
C TRP A 88 3.82 5.86 -6.26
N TYR A 89 4.08 5.28 -5.11
CA TYR A 89 3.14 5.29 -4.00
C TYR A 89 3.70 5.98 -2.78
N TRP A 90 2.85 6.75 -2.10
CA TRP A 90 3.18 7.25 -0.77
C TRP A 90 3.20 6.12 0.24
N THR A 91 4.09 6.22 1.22
CA THR A 91 3.96 5.45 2.45
C THR A 91 3.45 6.38 3.54
N CYS A 92 3.00 5.82 4.66
CA CYS A 92 2.54 6.65 5.77
C CYS A 92 3.67 7.07 6.70
N THR A 93 4.90 6.66 6.43
CA THR A 93 6.03 6.95 7.31
C THR A 93 6.73 8.23 6.88
N GLU A 94 6.81 9.17 7.82
CA GLU A 94 7.51 10.42 7.61
C GLU A 94 9.01 10.23 7.77
N ASN A 95 9.77 10.98 6.98
CA ASN A 95 11.22 11.07 7.17
C ASN A 95 11.57 12.32 7.99
N SER A 96 10.85 13.41 7.73
CA SER A 96 11.02 14.66 8.46
C SER A 96 9.73 15.44 8.39
N VAL A 97 9.73 16.65 8.95
CA VAL A 97 8.55 17.52 8.89
C VAL A 97 8.10 17.74 7.45
N GLY A 98 9.04 17.89 6.54
CA GLY A 98 8.71 18.22 5.16
C GLY A 98 8.89 17.08 4.16
N SER A 99 9.25 15.88 4.59
CA SER A 99 9.50 14.79 3.66
C SER A 99 8.96 13.46 4.20
N ALA A 100 8.65 12.55 3.30
CA ALA A 100 8.15 11.23 3.65
C ALA A 100 8.73 10.20 2.70
N PHE A 101 8.63 8.94 3.09
CA PHE A 101 9.06 7.83 2.24
C PHE A 101 8.01 7.54 1.19
N SER A 102 8.46 7.26 -0.01
CA SER A 102 7.62 6.82 -1.12
C SER A 102 8.26 5.62 -1.77
N TYR A 103 7.44 4.82 -2.44
CA TYR A 103 7.91 3.61 -3.11
C TYR A 103 7.68 3.73 -4.61
N TYR A 104 8.76 3.72 -5.38
CA TYR A 104 8.69 3.79 -6.83
C TYR A 104 8.62 2.37 -7.38
N GLY A 105 7.41 1.92 -7.66
CA GLY A 105 7.16 0.53 -8.02
C GLY A 105 7.77 0.10 -9.34
N TYR A 106 8.06 1.03 -10.24
CA TYR A 106 8.66 0.70 -11.52
C TYR A 106 10.03 0.04 -11.37
N ASN A 107 10.84 0.53 -10.44
CA ASN A 107 12.18 -0.03 -10.27
C ASN A 107 12.41 -0.61 -8.87
N GLY A 108 11.37 -0.58 -8.02
CA GLY A 108 11.45 -1.16 -6.69
C GLY A 108 12.28 -0.34 -5.70
N SER A 109 12.43 0.95 -5.91
CA SER A 109 13.25 1.77 -5.03
C SER A 109 12.41 2.53 -4.01
N LEU A 110 12.99 2.70 -2.84
CA LEU A 110 12.42 3.51 -1.77
C LEU A 110 13.03 4.89 -1.87
N GLU A 111 12.18 5.92 -1.95
CA GLU A 111 12.61 7.29 -2.16
C GLU A 111 12.14 8.16 -1.00
N ILE A 112 12.92 9.19 -0.68
CA ILE A 112 12.51 10.21 0.29
C ILE A 112 12.26 11.47 -0.51
N ILE A 113 11.02 11.95 -0.49
CA ILE A 113 10.63 13.10 -1.30
C ILE A 113 9.84 14.10 -0.46
N SER A 114 9.71 15.30 -0.99
CA SER A 114 8.93 16.36 -0.34
C SER A 114 7.47 15.94 -0.20
N LYS A 115 6.88 16.26 0.93
CA LYS A 115 5.45 16.00 1.15
C LYS A 115 4.57 16.82 0.23
N LEU A 116 5.12 17.84 -0.42
CA LEU A 116 4.40 18.66 -1.38
C LEU A 116 4.42 18.08 -2.79
N ASP A 117 5.28 17.10 -3.04
CA ASP A 117 5.24 16.36 -4.30
C ASP A 117 4.00 15.49 -4.33
N VAL A 118 3.68 14.96 -5.49
CA VAL A 118 2.50 14.12 -5.66
C VAL A 118 2.89 12.71 -6.02
N CYS A 119 2.16 11.77 -5.45
CA CYS A 119 2.27 10.33 -5.74
C CYS A 119 0.89 9.73 -5.69
N SER A 120 0.77 8.53 -6.23
CA SER A 120 -0.43 7.75 -6.09
C SER A 120 -0.53 7.20 -4.67
N VAL A 121 -1.66 6.61 -4.35
CA VAL A 121 -1.90 5.98 -3.06
C VAL A 121 -2.33 4.54 -3.29
N ARG A 122 -1.70 3.61 -2.59
CA ARG A 122 -2.15 2.23 -2.61
C ARG A 122 -2.63 1.90 -1.21
N PRO A 123 -3.94 1.96 -0.97
CA PRO A 123 -4.46 1.71 0.38
C PRO A 123 -4.26 0.27 0.80
N ILE A 124 -4.06 0.10 2.09
CA ILE A 124 -4.08 -1.23 2.69
C ILE A 124 -5.00 -1.20 3.91
N LYS A 125 -5.42 -2.39 4.31
CA LYS A 125 -6.15 -2.55 5.54
C LYS A 125 -5.36 -3.50 6.41
N ASN A 126 -4.88 -2.99 7.55
CA ASN A 126 -4.12 -3.83 8.48
C ASN A 126 -5.06 -4.77 9.20
N LEU A 127 -4.69 -6.04 9.26
CA LEU A 127 -5.46 -7.06 9.94
C LEU A 127 -4.82 -7.49 11.24
N LYS A 128 -3.57 -7.13 11.45
CA LYS A 128 -2.85 -7.50 12.65
C LYS A 128 -3.41 -6.74 13.84
N GLU A 129 -3.72 -7.47 14.89
CA GLU A 129 -4.23 -6.86 16.12
C GLU A 129 -3.08 -6.58 17.07
N GLU A 130 -3.22 -5.50 17.79
CA GLU A 130 -2.22 -5.10 18.80
C GLU A 130 -2.58 -5.58 20.18
#